data_39dbe58c3841c300156fe431a7e48bf7
#
_entry.id   39dbe58c3841c300156fe431a7e48bf7
#
_cell.length_a   1.000
_cell.length_b   1.000
_cell.length_c   1.000
_cell.angle_alpha   90.00
_cell.angle_beta   90.00
_cell.angle_gamma   90.00
#
_symmetry.space_group_name_H-M   'P 1'
#
loop_
_entity.id
_entity.type
_entity.pdbx_description
1 polymer ?
#
loop_
_entity_poly.entity_id
_entity_poly.type
_entity_poly.pdbx_seq_one_letter_code
_entity_poly.pdbx_strand_id
1 'polypeptide(L)'
;SLDYAVALEGALKLKEISGLAWDTRRDEFLAHYDEAGKLYILDKTANGITAEYPFGAKGDYEDIAIYNGTPYVLISNGTIIKINRDSTGKVISGEKAGQLNITGTNDFETLYADTARKALVMVCKNCAMDDKSKVSAFAFYPDSIGFVNEPVYQIDAAKIKDMAAKLGHHKTSK
;
A
#
# COMPACT_ATOMS: atom_id res chain seq x y z
N SER A 1 0.30 -17.95 -1.03
CA SER A 1 0.26 -19.35 -0.71
C SER A 1 -0.09 -19.60 0.75
N LEU A 2 0.26 -20.76 1.34
CA LEU A 2 -0.12 -21.15 2.71
C LEU A 2 0.34 -20.15 3.77
N ASP A 3 1.56 -19.62 3.65
CA ASP A 3 2.13 -18.68 4.63
C ASP A 3 1.38 -17.34 4.65
N TYR A 4 0.91 -16.90 3.48
CA TYR A 4 0.10 -15.69 3.40
C TYR A 4 -1.29 -15.87 4.02
N ALA A 5 -1.92 -17.02 3.80
CA ALA A 5 -3.21 -17.32 4.38
C ALA A 5 -3.15 -17.43 5.91
N VAL A 6 -2.12 -18.06 6.47
CA VAL A 6 -1.88 -18.16 7.91
C VAL A 6 -1.61 -16.77 8.51
N ALA A 7 -0.82 -15.95 7.82
CA ALA A 7 -0.56 -14.58 8.25
C ALA A 7 -1.83 -13.72 8.25
N LEU A 8 -2.66 -13.87 7.21
CA LEU A 8 -3.94 -13.15 7.12
C LEU A 8 -4.88 -13.54 8.27
N GLU A 9 -4.94 -14.82 8.62
CA GLU A 9 -5.75 -15.30 9.74
C GLU A 9 -5.25 -14.75 11.08
N GLY A 10 -3.94 -14.71 11.30
CA GLY A 10 -3.33 -14.06 12.46
C GLY A 10 -3.58 -12.56 12.48
N ALA A 11 -3.47 -11.90 11.35
CA ALA A 11 -3.70 -10.48 11.18
C ALA A 11 -5.17 -10.07 11.39
N LEU A 12 -6.12 -10.95 11.09
CA LEU A 12 -7.55 -10.73 11.39
C LEU A 12 -7.86 -10.60 12.89
N LYS A 13 -6.94 -11.02 13.77
CA LYS A 13 -7.01 -10.75 15.21
C LYS A 13 -6.71 -9.29 15.55
N LEU A 14 -6.04 -8.57 14.67
CA LEU A 14 -5.86 -7.13 14.76
C LEU A 14 -7.14 -6.48 14.25
N LYS A 15 -7.80 -5.71 15.10
CA LYS A 15 -8.95 -4.93 14.70
C LYS A 15 -8.49 -3.85 13.71
N GLU A 16 -9.25 -3.67 12.64
CA GLU A 16 -9.11 -2.52 11.72
C GLU A 16 -7.77 -2.43 10.98
N ILE A 17 -7.20 -3.57 10.61
CA ILE A 17 -6.03 -3.60 9.74
C ILE A 17 -6.38 -2.93 8.39
N SER A 18 -5.55 -1.96 7.97
CA SER A 18 -5.70 -1.26 6.68
C SER A 18 -4.66 -1.68 5.65
N GLY A 19 -3.51 -2.19 6.08
CA GLY A 19 -2.48 -2.64 5.17
C GLY A 19 -1.61 -3.75 5.77
N LEU A 20 -1.10 -4.59 4.86
CA LEU A 20 -0.23 -5.72 5.18
C LEU A 20 0.83 -5.86 4.10
N ALA A 21 2.10 -5.97 4.51
CA ALA A 21 3.21 -6.20 3.61
C ALA A 21 4.12 -7.31 4.15
N TRP A 22 4.71 -8.08 3.23
CA TRP A 22 5.70 -9.09 3.56
C TRP A 22 7.11 -8.55 3.36
N ASP A 23 7.92 -8.57 4.42
CA ASP A 23 9.34 -8.22 4.36
C ASP A 23 10.18 -9.47 4.10
N THR A 24 10.63 -9.64 2.86
CA THR A 24 11.43 -10.79 2.46
C THR A 24 12.82 -10.81 3.08
N ARG A 25 13.37 -9.66 3.46
CA ARG A 25 14.70 -9.56 4.05
C ARG A 25 14.72 -9.96 5.52
N ARG A 26 13.60 -9.73 6.21
CA ARG A 26 13.45 -9.99 7.65
C ARG A 26 12.55 -11.17 7.96
N ASP A 27 11.93 -11.77 6.95
CA ASP A 27 11.03 -12.91 7.09
C ASP A 27 9.88 -12.62 8.08
N GLU A 28 9.27 -11.45 7.93
CA GLU A 28 8.22 -10.96 8.83
C GLU A 28 7.12 -10.20 8.08
N PHE A 29 5.93 -10.11 8.66
CA PHE A 29 4.86 -9.27 8.18
C PHE A 29 4.86 -7.92 8.88
N LEU A 30 4.57 -6.88 8.10
CA LEU A 30 4.33 -5.53 8.59
C LEU A 30 2.87 -5.18 8.36
N ALA A 31 2.22 -4.64 9.38
CA ALA A 31 0.83 -4.24 9.30
C ALA A 31 0.62 -2.87 9.97
N HIS A 32 -0.43 -2.17 9.58
CA HIS A 32 -0.87 -0.93 10.24
C HIS A 32 -2.38 -0.85 10.31
N TYR A 33 -2.89 0.00 11.21
CA TYR A 33 -4.30 0.39 11.26
C TYR A 33 -4.54 1.65 10.43
N ASP A 34 -5.82 1.92 10.13
CA ASP A 34 -6.21 3.10 9.38
C ASP A 34 -5.96 4.41 10.14
N GLU A 35 -6.20 4.47 11.44
CA GLU A 35 -6.09 5.70 12.22
C GLU A 35 -4.80 5.83 13.03
N ALA A 36 -4.24 4.72 13.48
CA ALA A 36 -3.06 4.75 14.35
C ALA A 36 -1.76 4.80 13.55
N GLY A 37 -0.92 5.78 13.83
CA GLY A 37 0.43 5.90 13.28
C GLY A 37 1.40 4.92 13.91
N LYS A 38 1.07 3.61 13.85
CA LYS A 38 1.86 2.52 14.41
C LYS A 38 2.08 1.41 13.40
N LEU A 39 3.30 0.87 13.39
CA LEU A 39 3.68 -0.32 12.63
C LEU A 39 3.65 -1.52 13.57
N TYR A 40 2.96 -2.57 13.16
CA TYR A 40 2.88 -3.85 13.85
C TYR A 40 3.72 -4.88 13.11
N ILE A 41 4.57 -5.59 13.85
CA ILE A 41 5.39 -6.67 13.31
C ILE A 41 4.74 -8.00 13.71
N LEU A 42 4.54 -8.87 12.72
CA LEU A 42 4.10 -10.24 12.95
C LEU A 42 5.17 -11.19 12.41
N ASP A 43 5.41 -12.29 13.12
CA ASP A 43 6.28 -13.33 12.60
C ASP A 43 5.66 -14.05 11.40
N LYS A 44 6.43 -14.85 10.69
CA LYS A 44 5.96 -15.60 9.51
C LYS A 44 4.88 -16.64 9.82
N THR A 45 4.71 -17.02 11.08
CA THR A 45 3.64 -17.93 11.51
C THR A 45 2.36 -17.19 11.85
N ALA A 46 2.43 -15.84 11.90
CA ALA A 46 1.32 -14.94 12.21
C ALA A 46 0.54 -15.29 13.48
N ASN A 47 1.20 -15.92 14.47
CA ASN A 47 0.60 -16.28 15.73
C ASN A 47 0.35 -15.09 16.67
N GLY A 48 0.72 -13.91 16.24
CA GLY A 48 0.47 -12.66 16.96
C GLY A 48 1.45 -11.56 16.61
N ILE A 49 1.25 -10.42 17.26
CA ILE A 49 2.13 -9.27 17.14
C ILE A 49 3.38 -9.53 17.97
N THR A 50 4.55 -9.46 17.34
CA THR A 50 5.85 -9.60 18.02
C THR A 50 6.43 -8.28 18.48
N ALA A 51 6.04 -7.19 17.81
CA ALA A 51 6.44 -5.83 18.17
C ALA A 51 5.45 -4.81 17.63
N GLU A 52 5.40 -3.65 18.27
CA GLU A 52 4.64 -2.50 17.80
C GLU A 52 5.47 -1.23 17.99
N TYR A 53 5.49 -0.38 16.98
CA TYR A 53 6.30 0.83 16.96
C TYR A 53 5.49 2.03 16.46
N PRO A 54 5.46 3.16 17.18
CA PRO A 54 4.89 4.39 16.64
C PRO A 54 5.79 4.93 15.53
N PHE A 55 5.18 5.46 14.46
CA PHE A 55 5.89 6.18 13.40
C PHE A 55 5.28 7.55 13.10
N GLY A 56 4.13 7.88 13.63
CA GLY A 56 3.48 9.14 13.38
C GLY A 56 2.25 9.40 14.28
N ALA A 57 1.65 10.56 14.05
CA ALA A 57 0.39 10.95 14.70
C ALA A 57 -0.80 10.15 14.15
N LYS A 58 -1.97 10.34 14.72
CA LYS A 58 -3.22 9.87 14.12
C LYS A 58 -3.37 10.43 12.70
N GLY A 59 -3.82 9.59 11.78
CA GLY A 59 -4.00 9.95 10.38
C GLY A 59 -4.99 9.00 9.71
N ASP A 60 -5.06 9.07 8.41
CA ASP A 60 -5.88 8.23 7.55
C ASP A 60 -4.94 7.38 6.69
N TYR A 61 -4.41 6.33 7.31
CA TYR A 61 -3.38 5.45 6.72
C TYR A 61 -4.06 4.32 5.94
N GLU A 62 -3.78 4.23 4.64
CA GLU A 62 -4.54 3.39 3.73
C GLU A 62 -3.82 2.10 3.35
N ASP A 63 -2.51 2.13 3.16
CA ASP A 63 -1.76 0.96 2.70
C ASP A 63 -0.28 1.06 3.03
N ILE A 64 0.42 -0.06 2.93
CA ILE A 64 1.87 -0.18 3.16
C ILE A 64 2.51 -0.98 2.04
N ALA A 65 3.69 -0.55 1.61
CA ALA A 65 4.53 -1.29 0.66
C ALA A 65 6.00 -1.24 1.09
N ILE A 66 6.75 -2.24 0.70
CA ILE A 66 8.19 -2.32 0.97
C ILE A 66 8.93 -2.16 -0.35
N TYR A 67 9.80 -1.16 -0.41
CA TYR A 67 10.67 -0.89 -1.54
C TYR A 67 12.12 -0.85 -1.07
N ASN A 68 12.97 -1.69 -1.67
CA ASN A 68 14.38 -1.83 -1.28
C ASN A 68 14.59 -2.07 0.23
N GLY A 69 13.71 -2.86 0.85
CA GLY A 69 13.76 -3.16 2.27
C GLY A 69 13.28 -2.05 3.20
N THR A 70 12.85 -0.92 2.65
CA THR A 70 12.27 0.20 3.40
C THR A 70 10.75 0.18 3.30
N PRO A 71 10.02 0.17 4.41
CA PRO A 71 8.57 0.30 4.40
C PRO A 71 8.15 1.74 4.12
N TYR A 72 7.07 1.89 3.35
CA TYR A 72 6.41 3.15 3.06
C TYR A 72 4.92 3.00 3.33
N VAL A 73 4.31 4.00 3.95
CA VAL A 73 2.88 4.02 4.27
C VAL A 73 2.21 5.15 3.51
N LEU A 74 1.07 4.85 2.92
CA LEU A 74 0.23 5.80 2.19
C LEU A 74 -0.80 6.42 3.10
N ILE A 75 -0.92 7.74 3.06
CA ILE A 75 -2.06 8.49 3.61
C ILE A 75 -3.05 8.78 2.49
N SER A 76 -4.33 8.76 2.78
CA SER A 76 -5.42 8.92 1.80
C SER A 76 -5.30 10.15 0.90
N ASN A 77 -4.69 11.22 1.38
CA ASN A 77 -4.46 12.46 0.61
C ASN A 77 -3.28 12.41 -0.39
N GLY A 78 -2.64 11.26 -0.55
CA GLY A 78 -1.48 11.09 -1.43
C GLY A 78 -0.13 11.42 -0.80
N THR A 79 -0.06 11.51 0.53
CA THR A 79 1.20 11.62 1.26
C THR A 79 1.80 10.22 1.44
N ILE A 80 3.11 10.10 1.22
CA ILE A 80 3.89 8.90 1.50
C ILE A 80 4.81 9.17 2.68
N ILE A 81 4.72 8.28 3.68
CA ILE A 81 5.56 8.26 4.87
C ILE A 81 6.62 7.16 4.71
N LYS A 82 7.88 7.54 4.81
CA LYS A 82 9.00 6.59 4.86
C LYS A 82 9.22 6.16 6.30
N ILE A 83 9.29 4.86 6.52
CA ILE A 83 9.56 4.28 7.85
C ILE A 83 11.06 4.00 7.97
N ASN A 84 11.71 4.68 8.91
CA ASN A 84 13.12 4.46 9.22
C ASN A 84 13.25 3.41 10.32
N ARG A 85 14.08 2.40 10.07
CA ARG A 85 14.40 1.32 11.01
C ARG A 85 15.90 1.23 11.23
N ASP A 86 16.30 0.79 12.43
CA ASP A 86 17.69 0.45 12.71
C ASP A 86 18.05 -0.94 12.14
N SER A 87 19.31 -1.36 12.33
CA SER A 87 19.80 -2.65 11.85
C SER A 87 19.10 -3.87 12.45
N THR A 88 18.45 -3.70 13.60
CA THR A 88 17.66 -4.77 14.28
C THR A 88 16.22 -4.85 13.77
N GLY A 89 15.77 -3.87 13.00
CA GLY A 89 14.40 -3.77 12.52
C GLY A 89 13.47 -2.91 13.38
N LYS A 90 13.98 -2.35 14.48
CA LYS A 90 13.21 -1.44 15.31
C LYS A 90 12.94 -0.14 14.55
N VAL A 91 11.68 0.31 14.55
CA VAL A 91 11.31 1.60 13.98
C VAL A 91 11.86 2.73 14.82
N ILE A 92 12.60 3.63 14.16
CA ILE A 92 13.17 4.83 14.78
C ILE A 92 12.22 6.01 14.58
N SER A 93 11.70 6.17 13.37
CA SER A 93 10.86 7.31 12.99
C SER A 93 10.06 7.03 11.72
N GLY A 94 9.01 7.82 11.51
CA GLY A 94 8.38 8.01 10.23
C GLY A 94 8.61 9.44 9.74
N GLU A 95 8.90 9.61 8.48
CA GLU A 95 9.09 10.92 7.88
C GLU A 95 8.32 11.05 6.57
N LYS A 96 7.81 12.25 6.30
CA LYS A 96 7.16 12.55 5.03
C LYS A 96 8.18 12.45 3.90
N ALA A 97 8.05 11.44 3.06
CA ALA A 97 8.89 11.27 1.88
C ALA A 97 8.44 12.17 0.73
N GLY A 98 7.14 12.38 0.60
CA GLY A 98 6.57 13.25 -0.41
C GLY A 98 5.05 13.29 -0.33
N GLN A 99 4.48 14.18 -1.11
CA GLN A 99 3.04 14.31 -1.28
C GLN A 99 2.73 14.67 -2.73
N LEU A 100 1.80 13.94 -3.34
CA LEU A 100 1.33 14.27 -4.67
C LEU A 100 0.53 15.58 -4.61
N ASN A 101 0.91 16.52 -5.46
CA ASN A 101 0.26 17.83 -5.54
C ASN A 101 -0.49 17.96 -6.87
N ILE A 102 -1.72 17.47 -6.90
CA ILE A 102 -2.67 17.58 -8.01
C ILE A 102 -3.93 18.31 -7.55
N THR A 103 -4.61 18.97 -8.48
CA THR A 103 -5.81 19.75 -8.18
C THR A 103 -6.98 18.89 -7.73
N GLY A 104 -7.83 19.47 -6.89
CA GLY A 104 -9.08 18.86 -6.44
C GLY A 104 -8.93 17.99 -5.20
N THR A 105 -10.03 17.36 -4.83
CA THR A 105 -10.06 16.37 -3.75
C THR A 105 -9.69 15.01 -4.32
N ASN A 106 -8.69 14.37 -3.71
CA ASN A 106 -8.16 13.10 -4.19
C ASN A 106 -8.03 12.15 -3.00
N ASP A 107 -8.49 10.93 -3.20
CA ASP A 107 -8.52 9.86 -2.21
C ASP A 107 -7.81 8.63 -2.78
N PHE A 108 -6.70 8.27 -2.16
CA PHE A 108 -5.86 7.13 -2.55
C PHE A 108 -6.06 5.99 -1.56
N GLU A 109 -6.07 4.76 -2.03
CA GLU A 109 -6.36 3.59 -1.20
C GLU A 109 -5.31 2.48 -1.30
N THR A 110 -4.55 2.42 -2.40
CA THR A 110 -3.62 1.32 -2.67
C THR A 110 -2.22 1.84 -2.94
N LEU A 111 -1.23 1.17 -2.35
CA LEU A 111 0.19 1.40 -2.59
C LEU A 111 0.87 0.07 -2.90
N TYR A 112 1.69 0.02 -3.96
CA TYR A 112 2.52 -1.14 -4.23
C TYR A 112 3.90 -0.74 -4.74
N ALA A 113 4.89 -1.61 -4.55
CA ALA A 113 6.22 -1.43 -5.10
C ALA A 113 6.27 -1.98 -6.53
N ASP A 114 6.68 -1.13 -7.48
CA ASP A 114 6.96 -1.49 -8.86
C ASP A 114 8.48 -1.48 -9.07
N THR A 115 9.08 -2.65 -8.97
CA THR A 115 10.54 -2.79 -9.06
C THR A 115 11.08 -2.50 -10.46
N ALA A 116 10.29 -2.76 -11.51
CA ALA A 116 10.66 -2.46 -12.89
C ALA A 116 10.73 -0.94 -13.13
N ARG A 117 9.79 -0.18 -12.57
CA ARG A 117 9.82 1.30 -12.59
C ARG A 117 10.78 1.90 -11.57
N LYS A 118 11.27 1.14 -10.61
CA LYS A 118 11.98 1.66 -9.43
C LYS A 118 11.16 2.71 -8.67
N ALA A 119 9.89 2.42 -8.47
CA ALA A 119 8.94 3.34 -7.89
C ALA A 119 7.97 2.63 -6.93
N LEU A 120 7.34 3.44 -6.09
CA LEU A 120 6.09 3.11 -5.44
C LEU A 120 4.95 3.66 -6.29
N VAL A 121 3.91 2.88 -6.48
CA VAL A 121 2.73 3.31 -7.25
C VAL A 121 1.53 3.36 -6.32
N MET A 122 0.84 4.49 -6.31
CA MET A 122 -0.39 4.67 -5.58
C MET A 122 -1.57 4.83 -6.53
N VAL A 123 -2.67 4.17 -6.20
CA VAL A 123 -3.86 4.07 -7.03
C VAL A 123 -5.00 4.86 -6.41
N CYS A 124 -5.64 5.68 -7.22
CA CYS A 124 -6.80 6.44 -6.80
C CYS A 124 -8.00 5.54 -6.49
N LYS A 125 -8.71 5.89 -5.44
CA LYS A 125 -10.09 5.44 -5.22
C LYS A 125 -11.07 6.45 -5.80
N ASN A 126 -10.89 7.73 -5.41
CA ASN A 126 -11.67 8.85 -5.91
C ASN A 126 -10.70 10.02 -6.18
N CYS A 127 -10.39 10.27 -7.42
CA CYS A 127 -9.57 11.40 -7.81
C CYS A 127 -10.37 12.35 -8.71
N ALA A 128 -10.20 13.65 -8.45
CA ALA A 128 -10.97 14.70 -9.15
C ALA A 128 -10.75 14.67 -10.68
N MET A 129 -9.58 14.21 -11.14
CA MET A 129 -9.28 14.08 -12.56
C MET A 129 -9.90 12.85 -13.23
N ASP A 130 -10.36 11.86 -12.45
CA ASP A 130 -10.93 10.63 -12.97
C ASP A 130 -12.43 10.82 -13.24
N ASP A 131 -12.87 10.37 -14.41
CA ASP A 131 -14.27 10.14 -14.65
C ASP A 131 -14.70 8.81 -13.99
N LYS A 132 -16.01 8.52 -13.99
CA LYS A 132 -16.56 7.33 -13.36
C LYS A 132 -16.05 5.99 -13.92
N SER A 133 -15.39 6.01 -15.07
CA SER A 133 -14.90 4.82 -15.77
C SER A 133 -13.41 4.60 -15.60
N LYS A 134 -12.66 5.60 -15.13
CA LYS A 134 -11.20 5.57 -15.06
C LYS A 134 -10.71 5.60 -13.63
N VAL A 135 -9.57 4.93 -13.41
CA VAL A 135 -8.80 4.92 -12.17
C VAL A 135 -7.36 5.26 -12.51
N SER A 136 -6.88 6.39 -12.02
CA SER A 136 -5.51 6.85 -12.23
C SER A 136 -4.56 6.30 -11.19
N ALA A 137 -3.33 6.01 -11.61
CA ALA A 137 -2.22 5.64 -10.75
C ALA A 137 -1.04 6.57 -10.94
N PHE A 138 -0.38 6.91 -9.83
CA PHE A 138 0.74 7.83 -9.79
C PHE A 138 1.97 7.18 -9.20
N ALA A 139 3.15 7.53 -9.71
CA ALA A 139 4.41 7.00 -9.23
C ALA A 139 5.15 7.98 -8.33
N PHE A 140 5.73 7.43 -7.28
CA PHE A 140 6.72 8.07 -6.43
C PHE A 140 8.06 7.34 -6.58
N TYR A 141 9.10 8.07 -6.92
CA TYR A 141 10.45 7.55 -7.16
C TYR A 141 11.35 7.89 -5.98
N PRO A 142 11.54 6.98 -5.00
CA PRO A 142 12.24 7.29 -3.75
C PRO A 142 13.71 7.68 -3.94
N ASP A 143 14.35 7.11 -4.96
CA ASP A 143 15.79 7.27 -5.20
C ASP A 143 16.14 8.39 -6.18
N SER A 144 15.14 9.15 -6.66
CA SER A 144 15.37 10.17 -7.68
C SER A 144 14.47 11.39 -7.54
N ILE A 145 13.46 11.51 -8.37
CA ILE A 145 12.68 12.76 -8.55
C ILE A 145 11.48 12.92 -7.60
N GLY A 146 11.20 11.92 -6.75
CA GLY A 146 9.98 11.93 -5.95
C GLY A 146 8.74 11.71 -6.82
N PHE A 147 7.71 12.55 -6.67
CA PHE A 147 6.47 12.44 -7.44
C PHE A 147 6.56 13.04 -8.84
N VAL A 148 5.84 12.39 -9.75
CA VAL A 148 5.43 12.95 -11.04
C VAL A 148 3.93 13.22 -10.96
N ASN A 149 3.49 14.43 -11.30
CA ASN A 149 2.10 14.86 -11.16
C ASN A 149 1.17 14.36 -12.28
N GLU A 150 1.69 13.56 -13.21
CA GLU A 150 0.91 12.92 -14.25
C GLU A 150 0.74 11.43 -13.95
N PRO A 151 -0.42 10.83 -14.24
CA PRO A 151 -0.61 9.40 -14.06
C PRO A 151 0.41 8.60 -14.87
N VAL A 152 0.98 7.56 -14.27
CA VAL A 152 1.83 6.59 -14.99
C VAL A 152 0.99 5.63 -15.82
N TYR A 153 -0.26 5.40 -15.41
CA TYR A 153 -1.27 4.71 -16.19
C TYR A 153 -2.68 5.06 -15.68
N GLN A 154 -3.67 4.77 -16.50
CA GLN A 154 -5.08 4.83 -16.14
C GLN A 154 -5.73 3.50 -16.47
N ILE A 155 -6.47 2.96 -15.49
CA ILE A 155 -7.25 1.75 -15.65
C ILE A 155 -8.65 2.15 -16.13
N ASP A 156 -9.11 1.54 -17.22
CA ASP A 156 -10.51 1.65 -17.65
C ASP A 156 -11.33 0.56 -16.97
N ALA A 157 -12.07 0.94 -15.93
CA ALA A 157 -12.88 0.02 -15.14
C ALA A 157 -13.99 -0.66 -15.98
N ALA A 158 -14.51 0.02 -17.00
CA ALA A 158 -15.50 -0.55 -17.90
C ALA A 158 -14.91 -1.68 -18.75
N LYS A 159 -13.69 -1.50 -19.25
CA LYS A 159 -12.99 -2.56 -19.99
C LYS A 159 -12.67 -3.77 -19.14
N ILE A 160 -12.24 -3.57 -17.89
CA ILE A 160 -11.99 -4.68 -16.95
C ILE A 160 -13.27 -5.45 -16.67
N LYS A 161 -14.39 -4.76 -16.44
CA LYS A 161 -15.70 -5.38 -16.22
C LYS A 161 -16.15 -6.20 -17.42
N ASP A 162 -15.96 -5.68 -18.64
CA ASP A 162 -16.27 -6.38 -19.88
C ASP A 162 -15.40 -7.63 -20.09
N MET A 163 -14.08 -7.53 -19.82
CA MET A 163 -13.18 -8.67 -19.86
C MET A 163 -13.53 -9.74 -18.82
N ALA A 164 -13.89 -9.35 -17.61
CA ALA A 164 -14.30 -10.25 -16.54
C ALA A 164 -15.59 -11.00 -16.92
N ALA A 165 -16.57 -10.32 -17.54
CA ALA A 165 -17.79 -10.94 -18.06
C ALA A 165 -17.49 -11.97 -19.15
N LYS A 166 -16.61 -11.66 -20.10
CA LYS A 166 -16.17 -12.60 -21.14
C LYS A 166 -15.50 -13.85 -20.57
N LEU A 167 -14.63 -13.70 -19.58
CA LEU A 167 -13.98 -14.82 -18.88
C LEU A 167 -15.00 -15.66 -18.07
N GLY A 168 -16.02 -15.05 -17.50
CA GLY A 168 -17.13 -15.73 -16.81
C GLY A 168 -17.95 -16.61 -17.73
N HIS A 169 -18.24 -16.14 -18.94
CA HIS A 169 -18.96 -16.93 -19.96
C HIS A 169 -18.17 -18.15 -20.46
N HIS A 170 -16.85 -18.09 -20.50
CA HIS A 170 -16.01 -19.24 -20.85
C HIS A 170 -16.03 -20.37 -19.81
N LYS A 171 -16.33 -20.09 -18.55
CA LYS A 171 -16.40 -21.08 -17.47
C LYS A 171 -17.75 -21.82 -17.41
N THR A 172 -18.80 -21.26 -17.99
CA THR A 172 -20.14 -21.85 -17.99
C THR A 172 -20.48 -22.67 -19.23
N SER A 173 -19.59 -22.73 -20.20
CA SER A 173 -19.79 -23.44 -21.47
C SER A 173 -19.01 -24.76 -21.58
N LYS A 174 -18.67 -25.40 -20.45
CA LYS A 174 -18.07 -26.75 -20.40
C LYS A 174 -18.96 -27.73 -19.66
#